data_2007880e34b6dbee7ff13908715196b2
#
_entry.id   2007880e34b6dbee7ff13908715196b2
#
_cell.length_a   1.000
_cell.length_b   1.000
_cell.length_c   1.000
_cell.angle_alpha   90.00
_cell.angle_beta   90.00
_cell.angle_gamma   90.00
#
_symmetry.space_group_name_H-M   'P 1'
#
loop_
_entity.id
_entity.type
_entity.pdbx_description
1 polymer ?
#
loop_
_entity_poly.entity_id
_entity_poly.type
_entity_poly.pdbx_seq_one_letter_code
_entity_poly.pdbx_strand_id
1 'polypeptide(L)'
;MREKVRAFMEQYHMVTAGERVLLGLSGGADSICLFHLLRELQEPLGFSLLAVHVNHNLRGAEAGRDAAFAENLCREYDVPFYLYSCPVEKIAKEKHLSTEEAGRAARQEVFAACAKEQRAEKIALAHHQDDVAETMLHHLARGTSLAGLASLRPVRGNVIRPLLCVGRKEIRQELESRKCSWCEDSTNAEDAYTRNGIRHHVLPYLTEEVNPRAAAHMAQTSLDLLETEEYLEQQTDQLMERYASAEKNAVVLRDAVSSEAPLLQRYVIRRVLEQLAGKRKDLTREHLESVRELFEKQVGKSVCLPYGITAVRGYETLRLEKQGVHLKEERKRKSGEEVPIPVPAGWEEEKSLAFAENPVTIVKKTSIFPERIEEKKYTKCFDCDKIKDGLVLRTRRSGDYLRVTAKGGKKKLKDYMIDAKIPKEERDSILLLADGPEIWWVVGYRRGESGRVGEDTKAVLQIQIGVGKEENR
;
A
#
# COMPACT_ATOMS: atom_id res chain seq x y z
N MET A 1 40.34 7.18 -9.11
CA MET A 1 38.87 7.07 -9.15
C MET A 1 38.39 5.62 -9.31
N ARG A 2 38.92 4.82 -10.23
CA ARG A 2 38.50 3.45 -10.55
C ARG A 2 38.31 2.55 -9.30
N GLU A 3 39.32 2.44 -8.43
CA GLU A 3 39.24 1.59 -7.24
C GLU A 3 38.18 2.05 -6.22
N LYS A 4 37.95 3.38 -6.12
CA LYS A 4 36.87 3.93 -5.26
C LYS A 4 35.48 3.52 -5.76
N VAL A 5 35.25 3.61 -7.09
CA VAL A 5 34.00 3.21 -7.73
C VAL A 5 33.82 1.68 -7.66
N ARG A 6 34.90 0.92 -7.90
CA ARG A 6 34.89 -0.54 -7.76
C ARG A 6 34.45 -0.97 -6.35
N ALA A 7 35.13 -0.46 -5.32
CA ALA A 7 34.78 -0.79 -3.93
C ALA A 7 33.34 -0.45 -3.58
N PHE A 8 32.84 0.69 -4.10
CA PHE A 8 31.45 1.09 -3.92
C PHE A 8 30.46 0.17 -4.64
N MET A 9 30.78 -0.28 -5.85
CA MET A 9 29.97 -1.26 -6.59
C MET A 9 29.92 -2.61 -5.87
N GLU A 10 31.06 -3.06 -5.33
CA GLU A 10 31.15 -4.31 -4.54
C GLU A 10 30.39 -4.19 -3.22
N GLN A 11 30.53 -3.09 -2.48
CA GLN A 11 29.84 -2.82 -1.22
C GLN A 11 28.31 -2.92 -1.35
N TYR A 12 27.76 -2.37 -2.44
CA TYR A 12 26.32 -2.34 -2.69
C TYR A 12 25.82 -3.47 -3.62
N HIS A 13 26.68 -4.47 -3.92
CA HIS A 13 26.34 -5.59 -4.79
C HIS A 13 25.66 -5.15 -6.09
N MET A 14 26.21 -4.12 -6.75
CA MET A 14 25.57 -3.47 -7.91
C MET A 14 25.49 -4.37 -9.12
N VAL A 15 26.49 -5.28 -9.29
CA VAL A 15 26.58 -6.23 -10.41
C VAL A 15 26.99 -7.60 -9.92
N THR A 16 26.58 -8.62 -10.64
CA THR A 16 26.99 -10.01 -10.47
C THR A 16 27.69 -10.49 -11.75
N ALA A 17 28.64 -11.41 -11.63
CA ALA A 17 29.33 -11.97 -12.79
C ALA A 17 28.34 -12.63 -13.77
N GLY A 18 28.49 -12.35 -15.06
CA GLY A 18 27.61 -12.79 -16.13
C GLY A 18 26.47 -11.84 -16.46
N GLU A 19 26.18 -10.82 -15.63
CA GLU A 19 25.13 -9.83 -15.92
C GLU A 19 25.49 -8.90 -17.08
N ARG A 20 24.46 -8.35 -17.72
CA ARG A 20 24.55 -7.31 -18.74
C ARG A 20 24.15 -5.97 -18.13
N VAL A 21 24.98 -4.96 -18.25
CA VAL A 21 24.76 -3.62 -17.71
C VAL A 21 24.48 -2.65 -18.86
N LEU A 22 23.28 -2.06 -18.87
CA LEU A 22 22.87 -1.03 -19.82
C LEU A 22 23.19 0.35 -19.24
N LEU A 23 24.16 1.04 -19.83
CA LEU A 23 24.52 2.41 -19.45
C LEU A 23 23.64 3.44 -20.17
N GLY A 24 23.00 4.33 -19.42
CA GLY A 24 22.40 5.56 -19.97
C GLY A 24 23.48 6.56 -20.34
N LEU A 25 23.82 6.65 -21.63
CA LEU A 25 24.90 7.48 -22.17
C LEU A 25 24.35 8.74 -22.81
N SER A 26 24.40 9.89 -22.08
CA SER A 26 23.89 11.17 -22.58
C SER A 26 24.92 11.98 -23.44
N GLY A 27 26.20 11.62 -23.39
CA GLY A 27 27.28 12.39 -23.98
C GLY A 27 27.91 13.42 -23.04
N GLY A 28 27.25 13.78 -21.94
CA GLY A 28 27.79 14.70 -20.93
C GLY A 28 28.89 14.08 -20.06
N ALA A 29 29.69 14.93 -19.39
CA ALA A 29 30.87 14.54 -18.61
C ALA A 29 30.63 13.35 -17.67
N ASP A 30 29.54 13.37 -16.88
CA ASP A 30 29.26 12.33 -15.89
C ASP A 30 29.03 10.96 -16.56
N SER A 31 28.26 10.92 -17.66
CA SER A 31 27.99 9.70 -18.41
C SER A 31 29.21 9.15 -19.15
N ILE A 32 30.06 10.03 -19.65
CA ILE A 32 31.35 9.66 -20.31
C ILE A 32 32.32 9.09 -19.27
N CYS A 33 32.42 9.72 -18.10
CA CYS A 33 33.25 9.21 -17.01
C CYS A 33 32.77 7.80 -16.58
N LEU A 34 31.46 7.62 -16.40
CA LEU A 34 30.90 6.32 -16.05
C LEU A 34 31.15 5.27 -17.14
N PHE A 35 31.05 5.65 -18.42
CA PHE A 35 31.37 4.78 -19.55
C PHE A 35 32.79 4.20 -19.46
N HIS A 36 33.81 5.07 -19.31
CA HIS A 36 35.17 4.61 -19.20
C HIS A 36 35.45 3.75 -17.98
N LEU A 37 34.88 4.13 -16.82
CA LEU A 37 35.04 3.35 -15.59
C LEU A 37 34.37 1.97 -15.68
N LEU A 38 33.15 1.90 -16.19
CA LEU A 38 32.44 0.61 -16.34
C LEU A 38 33.15 -0.28 -17.35
N ARG A 39 33.67 0.29 -18.46
CA ARG A 39 34.45 -0.46 -19.44
C ARG A 39 35.70 -1.10 -18.82
N GLU A 40 36.41 -0.38 -17.95
CA GLU A 40 37.57 -0.90 -17.23
C GLU A 40 37.23 -1.91 -16.15
N LEU A 41 36.01 -1.85 -15.63
CA LEU A 41 35.52 -2.74 -14.56
C LEU A 41 34.78 -3.96 -15.09
N GLN A 42 34.51 -4.09 -16.39
CA GLN A 42 33.86 -5.24 -17.00
C GLN A 42 34.57 -6.54 -16.67
N GLU A 43 35.86 -6.63 -17.00
CA GLU A 43 36.65 -7.85 -16.78
C GLU A 43 36.82 -8.16 -15.28
N PRO A 44 37.25 -7.19 -14.42
CA PRO A 44 37.40 -7.44 -13.00
C PRO A 44 36.11 -7.87 -12.26
N LEU A 45 34.95 -7.38 -12.69
CA LEU A 45 33.66 -7.67 -12.05
C LEU A 45 32.80 -8.69 -12.84
N GLY A 46 33.27 -9.11 -14.01
CA GLY A 46 32.68 -10.21 -14.80
C GLY A 46 31.36 -9.88 -15.47
N PHE A 47 31.05 -8.63 -15.78
CA PHE A 47 29.82 -8.20 -16.49
C PHE A 47 30.09 -7.75 -17.93
N SER A 48 29.04 -7.63 -18.75
CA SER A 48 29.14 -7.04 -20.10
C SER A 48 28.43 -5.69 -20.15
N LEU A 49 28.99 -4.72 -20.88
CA LEU A 49 28.50 -3.35 -21.00
C LEU A 49 27.77 -3.14 -22.33
N LEU A 50 26.61 -2.49 -22.25
CA LEU A 50 25.81 -1.98 -23.36
C LEU A 50 25.56 -0.50 -23.11
N ALA A 51 25.33 0.30 -24.14
CA ALA A 51 25.02 1.71 -24.00
C ALA A 51 23.71 2.07 -24.73
N VAL A 52 22.93 2.95 -24.11
CA VAL A 52 21.71 3.51 -24.70
C VAL A 52 21.71 5.03 -24.61
N HIS A 53 21.44 5.68 -25.74
CA HIS A 53 21.22 7.12 -25.80
C HIS A 53 19.77 7.43 -26.10
N VAL A 54 19.20 8.40 -25.35
CA VAL A 54 17.82 8.87 -25.53
C VAL A 54 17.84 10.29 -26.06
N ASN A 55 17.48 10.46 -27.31
CA ASN A 55 17.32 11.76 -27.94
C ASN A 55 15.91 12.30 -27.65
N HIS A 56 15.82 13.40 -26.93
CA HIS A 56 14.55 14.03 -26.53
C HIS A 56 13.92 14.91 -27.60
N ASN A 57 14.59 15.10 -28.75
CA ASN A 57 14.18 15.95 -29.87
C ASN A 57 13.88 17.42 -29.50
N LEU A 58 14.43 17.90 -28.39
CA LEU A 58 14.20 19.25 -27.90
C LEU A 58 15.19 20.31 -28.50
N ARG A 59 16.35 19.86 -29.04
CA ARG A 59 17.47 20.74 -29.40
C ARG A 59 17.92 20.64 -30.86
N GLY A 60 17.12 20.08 -31.74
CA GLY A 60 17.41 19.98 -33.17
C GLY A 60 18.84 19.42 -33.47
N ALA A 61 19.71 20.24 -34.05
CA ALA A 61 21.06 19.82 -34.48
C ALA A 61 22.01 19.44 -33.31
N GLU A 62 21.87 20.00 -32.13
CA GLU A 62 22.70 19.65 -30.96
C GLU A 62 22.43 18.21 -30.47
N ALA A 63 21.16 17.82 -30.41
CA ALA A 63 20.80 16.47 -30.03
C ALA A 63 21.31 15.41 -31.02
N GLY A 64 21.42 15.77 -32.30
CA GLY A 64 22.04 14.91 -33.31
C GLY A 64 23.55 14.75 -33.12
N ARG A 65 24.25 15.83 -32.71
CA ARG A 65 25.72 15.81 -32.43
C ARG A 65 26.01 14.95 -31.20
N ASP A 66 25.21 15.08 -30.14
CA ASP A 66 25.39 14.31 -28.89
C ASP A 66 25.17 12.81 -29.14
N ALA A 67 24.17 12.45 -29.94
CA ALA A 67 23.91 11.07 -30.34
C ALA A 67 25.07 10.50 -31.17
N ALA A 68 25.55 11.26 -32.18
CA ALA A 68 26.68 10.85 -33.01
C ALA A 68 27.98 10.72 -32.21
N PHE A 69 28.21 11.60 -31.22
CA PHE A 69 29.35 11.52 -30.32
C PHE A 69 29.31 10.24 -29.49
N ALA A 70 28.17 9.94 -28.87
CA ALA A 70 27.98 8.73 -28.08
C ALA A 70 28.12 7.45 -28.92
N GLU A 71 27.59 7.44 -30.16
CA GLU A 71 27.72 6.32 -31.08
C GLU A 71 29.16 6.08 -31.48
N ASN A 72 29.91 7.14 -31.85
CA ASN A 72 31.32 7.05 -32.24
C ASN A 72 32.19 6.54 -31.07
N LEU A 73 31.94 7.02 -29.86
CA LEU A 73 32.62 6.52 -28.66
C LEU A 73 32.36 5.02 -28.45
N CYS A 74 31.12 4.58 -28.53
CA CYS A 74 30.81 3.17 -28.40
C CYS A 74 31.46 2.30 -29.49
N ARG A 75 31.51 2.79 -30.72
CA ARG A 75 32.17 2.12 -31.84
C ARG A 75 33.68 2.00 -31.63
N GLU A 76 34.34 3.06 -31.13
CA GLU A 76 35.76 3.05 -30.79
C GLU A 76 36.14 1.97 -29.78
N TYR A 77 35.28 1.74 -28.82
CA TYR A 77 35.53 0.79 -27.74
C TYR A 77 34.78 -0.55 -27.86
N ASP A 78 34.15 -0.83 -29.01
CA ASP A 78 33.41 -2.05 -29.33
C ASP A 78 32.28 -2.35 -28.31
N VAL A 79 31.57 -1.29 -27.85
CA VAL A 79 30.43 -1.40 -26.96
C VAL A 79 29.13 -1.32 -27.78
N PRO A 80 28.20 -2.30 -27.66
CA PRO A 80 26.91 -2.24 -28.34
C PRO A 80 26.14 -0.97 -27.96
N PHE A 81 25.64 -0.23 -28.97
CA PHE A 81 24.98 1.06 -28.81
C PHE A 81 23.56 1.04 -29.37
N TYR A 82 22.63 1.61 -28.61
CA TYR A 82 21.23 1.71 -28.97
C TYR A 82 20.76 3.16 -28.89
N LEU A 83 20.17 3.66 -29.99
CA LEU A 83 19.62 5.02 -30.06
C LEU A 83 18.11 5.00 -30.08
N TYR A 84 17.50 5.72 -29.14
CA TYR A 84 16.05 5.92 -29.09
C TYR A 84 15.71 7.41 -29.19
N SER A 85 14.61 7.71 -29.88
CA SER A 85 14.09 9.07 -30.05
C SER A 85 12.72 9.19 -29.35
N CYS A 86 12.57 10.22 -28.50
CA CYS A 86 11.35 10.45 -27.73
C CYS A 86 10.82 11.88 -27.95
N PRO A 87 9.58 12.05 -28.43
CA PRO A 87 8.95 13.36 -28.59
C PRO A 87 8.41 13.87 -27.24
N VAL A 88 9.29 14.40 -26.39
CA VAL A 88 8.98 14.80 -25.01
C VAL A 88 7.86 15.83 -24.93
N GLU A 89 7.82 16.81 -25.84
CA GLU A 89 6.76 17.82 -25.85
C GLU A 89 5.35 17.22 -26.06
N LYS A 90 5.25 16.19 -26.91
CA LYS A 90 4.00 15.48 -27.13
C LYS A 90 3.56 14.74 -25.87
N ILE A 91 4.49 14.03 -25.23
CA ILE A 91 4.26 13.30 -23.97
C ILE A 91 3.85 14.26 -22.85
N ALA A 92 4.50 15.42 -22.74
CA ALA A 92 4.16 16.45 -21.75
C ALA A 92 2.72 16.92 -21.89
N LYS A 93 2.26 17.19 -23.12
CA LYS A 93 0.90 17.61 -23.43
C LYS A 93 -0.13 16.52 -23.15
N GLU A 94 0.14 15.28 -23.58
CA GLU A 94 -0.78 14.14 -23.41
C GLU A 94 -0.95 13.71 -21.94
N LYS A 95 0.15 13.73 -21.15
CA LYS A 95 0.13 13.31 -19.74
C LYS A 95 -0.06 14.48 -18.76
N HIS A 96 -0.22 15.72 -19.22
CA HIS A 96 -0.32 16.94 -18.39
C HIS A 96 0.84 17.07 -17.39
N LEU A 97 2.07 16.83 -17.88
CA LEU A 97 3.30 16.91 -17.11
C LEU A 97 4.13 18.12 -17.53
N SER A 98 5.02 18.58 -16.65
CA SER A 98 6.08 19.51 -17.08
C SER A 98 7.01 18.81 -18.08
N THR A 99 7.70 19.59 -18.92
CA THR A 99 8.66 19.05 -19.91
C THR A 99 9.76 18.21 -19.24
N GLU A 100 10.21 18.63 -18.04
CA GLU A 100 11.21 17.89 -17.25
C GLU A 100 10.66 16.53 -16.76
N GLU A 101 9.45 16.53 -16.18
CA GLU A 101 8.80 15.29 -15.71
C GLU A 101 8.52 14.34 -16.87
N ALA A 102 8.05 14.86 -18.01
CA ALA A 102 7.81 14.07 -19.22
C ALA A 102 9.11 13.48 -19.78
N GLY A 103 10.18 14.26 -19.83
CA GLY A 103 11.49 13.80 -20.26
C GLY A 103 12.08 12.72 -19.35
N ARG A 104 11.90 12.87 -18.04
CA ARG A 104 12.32 11.86 -17.04
C ARG A 104 11.51 10.57 -17.18
N ALA A 105 10.19 10.67 -17.34
CA ALA A 105 9.32 9.50 -17.52
C ALA A 105 9.64 8.77 -18.82
N ALA A 106 9.76 9.49 -19.94
CA ALA A 106 10.12 8.91 -21.24
C ALA A 106 11.47 8.19 -21.20
N ARG A 107 12.47 8.79 -20.54
CA ARG A 107 13.79 8.17 -20.36
C ARG A 107 13.70 6.86 -19.57
N GLN A 108 12.91 6.82 -18.49
CA GLN A 108 12.73 5.61 -17.70
C GLN A 108 12.03 4.51 -18.51
N GLU A 109 11.00 4.86 -19.27
CA GLU A 109 10.28 3.91 -20.14
C GLU A 109 11.23 3.32 -21.21
N VAL A 110 12.06 4.15 -21.85
CA VAL A 110 13.05 3.70 -22.84
C VAL A 110 14.10 2.79 -22.21
N PHE A 111 14.65 3.18 -21.07
CA PHE A 111 15.65 2.35 -20.39
C PHE A 111 15.10 0.99 -20.01
N ALA A 112 13.86 0.94 -19.50
CA ALA A 112 13.20 -0.31 -19.15
C ALA A 112 12.92 -1.18 -20.40
N ALA A 113 12.46 -0.58 -21.49
CA ALA A 113 12.20 -1.28 -22.77
C ALA A 113 13.49 -1.84 -23.37
N CYS A 114 14.52 -1.02 -23.47
CA CYS A 114 15.83 -1.41 -24.02
C CYS A 114 16.48 -2.51 -23.15
N ALA A 115 16.44 -2.38 -21.81
CA ALA A 115 16.98 -3.39 -20.92
C ALA A 115 16.26 -4.74 -21.11
N LYS A 116 14.93 -4.74 -21.24
CA LYS A 116 14.16 -5.96 -21.51
C LYS A 116 14.51 -6.57 -22.87
N GLU A 117 14.57 -5.76 -23.93
CA GLU A 117 14.88 -6.18 -25.28
C GLU A 117 16.28 -6.79 -25.40
N GLN A 118 17.25 -6.11 -24.76
CA GLN A 118 18.65 -6.52 -24.79
C GLN A 118 19.01 -7.49 -23.65
N ARG A 119 18.05 -7.93 -22.84
CA ARG A 119 18.25 -8.81 -21.68
C ARG A 119 19.32 -8.27 -20.73
N ALA A 120 19.29 -6.97 -20.45
CA ALA A 120 20.18 -6.34 -19.48
C ALA A 120 19.55 -6.39 -18.09
N GLU A 121 20.25 -6.98 -17.14
CA GLU A 121 19.80 -7.13 -15.76
C GLU A 121 19.92 -5.82 -14.99
N LYS A 122 20.87 -4.95 -15.36
CA LYS A 122 21.14 -3.68 -14.67
C LYS A 122 21.11 -2.50 -15.62
N ILE A 123 20.68 -1.34 -15.09
CA ILE A 123 20.69 -0.04 -15.77
C ILE A 123 21.58 0.90 -14.97
N ALA A 124 22.72 1.29 -15.53
CA ALA A 124 23.67 2.19 -14.88
C ALA A 124 23.38 3.66 -15.23
N LEU A 125 23.26 4.51 -14.21
CA LEU A 125 23.03 5.95 -14.33
C LEU A 125 24.16 6.72 -13.66
N ALA A 126 24.59 7.83 -14.28
CA ALA A 126 25.75 8.62 -13.88
C ALA A 126 25.43 9.70 -12.81
N HIS A 127 24.52 9.43 -11.87
CA HIS A 127 24.29 10.32 -10.74
C HIS A 127 25.48 10.28 -9.78
N HIS A 128 25.86 11.44 -9.24
CA HIS A 128 27.02 11.63 -8.37
C HIS A 128 26.64 12.38 -7.07
N GLN A 129 27.63 12.66 -6.19
CA GLN A 129 27.39 13.29 -4.87
C GLN A 129 26.66 14.63 -4.95
N ASP A 130 27.00 15.49 -5.92
CA ASP A 130 26.34 16.78 -6.07
C ASP A 130 24.85 16.63 -6.44
N ASP A 131 24.47 15.61 -7.23
CA ASP A 131 23.06 15.31 -7.52
C ASP A 131 22.29 14.87 -6.26
N VAL A 132 22.95 14.16 -5.33
CA VAL A 132 22.38 13.81 -4.04
C VAL A 132 22.14 15.08 -3.22
N ALA A 133 23.15 15.96 -3.13
CA ALA A 133 23.05 17.22 -2.40
C ALA A 133 21.94 18.13 -2.98
N GLU A 134 21.89 18.31 -4.30
CA GLU A 134 20.82 19.05 -4.99
C GLU A 134 19.44 18.49 -4.64
N THR A 135 19.28 17.16 -4.72
CA THR A 135 18.01 16.48 -4.44
C THR A 135 17.63 16.60 -2.97
N MET A 136 18.58 16.44 -2.06
CA MET A 136 18.35 16.54 -0.61
C MET A 136 17.91 17.96 -0.24
N LEU A 137 18.59 19.00 -0.70
CA LEU A 137 18.23 20.40 -0.49
C LEU A 137 16.84 20.73 -1.04
N HIS A 138 16.55 20.28 -2.27
CA HIS A 138 15.25 20.47 -2.89
C HIS A 138 14.12 19.81 -2.08
N HIS A 139 14.33 18.59 -1.60
CA HIS A 139 13.34 17.87 -0.79
C HIS A 139 13.16 18.49 0.59
N LEU A 140 14.26 18.92 1.27
CA LEU A 140 14.19 19.62 2.54
C LEU A 140 13.36 20.91 2.44
N ALA A 141 13.61 21.72 1.40
CA ALA A 141 12.88 22.97 1.18
C ALA A 141 11.36 22.76 0.93
N ARG A 142 10.96 21.61 0.37
CA ARG A 142 9.56 21.28 0.09
C ARG A 142 8.87 20.50 1.21
N GLY A 143 9.60 20.09 2.22
CA GLY A 143 9.12 19.15 3.24
C GLY A 143 9.12 17.72 2.71
N THR A 144 9.76 16.82 3.44
CA THR A 144 9.89 15.42 3.05
C THR A 144 10.03 14.50 4.27
N SER A 145 9.90 13.19 4.04
CA SER A 145 10.22 12.13 5.01
C SER A 145 11.68 11.68 4.89
N LEU A 146 12.12 10.79 5.79
CA LEU A 146 13.44 10.15 5.70
C LEU A 146 13.66 9.50 4.33
N ALA A 147 12.68 8.76 3.85
CA ALA A 147 12.72 8.12 2.52
C ALA A 147 12.93 9.11 1.38
N GLY A 148 12.42 10.35 1.49
CA GLY A 148 12.64 11.40 0.50
C GLY A 148 14.04 11.97 0.53
N LEU A 149 14.68 12.08 1.69
CA LEU A 149 16.07 12.51 1.82
C LEU A 149 17.05 11.46 1.30
N ALA A 150 16.72 10.18 1.43
CA ALA A 150 17.46 9.03 0.92
C ALA A 150 17.01 8.59 -0.50
N SER A 151 16.54 9.51 -1.33
CA SER A 151 15.84 9.15 -2.59
C SER A 151 16.77 8.67 -3.71
N LEU A 152 18.03 9.13 -3.75
CA LEU A 152 19.03 8.65 -4.70
C LEU A 152 19.84 7.50 -4.07
N ARG A 153 19.29 6.30 -4.19
CA ARG A 153 19.89 5.06 -3.65
C ARG A 153 20.98 4.54 -4.58
N PRO A 154 22.06 3.93 -4.06
CA PRO A 154 23.07 3.22 -4.87
C PRO A 154 22.45 2.17 -5.79
N VAL A 155 21.51 1.39 -5.25
CA VAL A 155 20.72 0.40 -5.99
C VAL A 155 19.23 0.63 -5.73
N ARG A 156 18.42 0.61 -6.81
CA ARG A 156 16.95 0.65 -6.72
C ARG A 156 16.35 -0.26 -7.78
N GLY A 157 15.94 -1.45 -7.36
CA GLY A 157 15.54 -2.51 -8.29
C GLY A 157 16.70 -2.87 -9.24
N ASN A 158 16.51 -2.71 -10.53
CA ASN A 158 17.58 -2.94 -11.52
C ASN A 158 18.43 -1.70 -11.85
N VAL A 159 18.14 -0.54 -11.24
CA VAL A 159 18.92 0.69 -11.48
C VAL A 159 20.06 0.79 -10.48
N ILE A 160 21.30 0.99 -11.00
CA ILE A 160 22.52 1.19 -10.23
C ILE A 160 23.11 2.57 -10.49
N ARG A 161 23.83 3.13 -9.51
CA ARG A 161 24.44 4.47 -9.58
C ARG A 161 25.88 4.43 -9.06
N PRO A 162 26.84 3.95 -9.87
CA PRO A 162 28.20 3.72 -9.41
C PRO A 162 28.94 5.00 -9.00
N LEU A 163 28.57 6.18 -9.54
CA LEU A 163 29.24 7.45 -9.26
C LEU A 163 28.72 8.17 -8.00
N LEU A 164 27.77 7.63 -7.23
CA LEU A 164 27.31 8.28 -5.99
C LEU A 164 28.41 8.45 -4.94
N CYS A 165 29.50 7.73 -5.04
CA CYS A 165 30.66 7.87 -4.17
C CYS A 165 31.60 9.01 -4.54
N VAL A 166 31.46 9.65 -5.71
CA VAL A 166 32.38 10.69 -6.23
C VAL A 166 31.66 12.00 -6.48
N GLY A 167 32.39 13.13 -6.40
CA GLY A 167 31.89 14.47 -6.70
C GLY A 167 32.15 14.89 -8.14
N ARG A 168 31.41 15.92 -8.60
CA ARG A 168 31.55 16.49 -9.94
C ARG A 168 32.99 16.94 -10.26
N LYS A 169 33.70 17.50 -9.28
CA LYS A 169 35.09 17.93 -9.44
C LYS A 169 36.03 16.74 -9.72
N GLU A 170 35.86 15.65 -9.02
CA GLU A 170 36.62 14.41 -9.23
C GLU A 170 36.35 13.84 -10.64
N ILE A 171 35.11 13.86 -11.11
CA ILE A 171 34.71 13.40 -12.45
C ILE A 171 35.43 14.22 -13.54
N ARG A 172 35.41 15.54 -13.44
CA ARG A 172 36.11 16.41 -14.41
C ARG A 172 37.59 16.17 -14.42
N GLN A 173 38.24 16.11 -13.27
CA GLN A 173 39.68 15.82 -13.14
C GLN A 173 40.05 14.45 -13.75
N GLU A 174 39.21 13.45 -13.56
CA GLU A 174 39.43 12.13 -14.18
C GLU A 174 39.37 12.19 -15.70
N LEU A 175 38.37 12.86 -16.28
CA LEU A 175 38.26 13.04 -17.74
C LEU A 175 39.39 13.85 -18.34
N GLU A 176 39.79 14.94 -17.69
CA GLU A 176 40.91 15.77 -18.08
C GLU A 176 42.23 14.97 -18.08
N SER A 177 42.47 14.17 -17.03
CA SER A 177 43.65 13.31 -16.92
C SER A 177 43.72 12.27 -18.04
N ARG A 178 42.54 11.80 -18.50
CA ARG A 178 42.40 10.84 -19.62
C ARG A 178 42.39 11.51 -20.99
N LYS A 179 42.34 12.84 -21.04
CA LYS A 179 42.17 13.63 -22.28
C LYS A 179 40.89 13.23 -23.05
N CYS A 180 39.86 12.87 -22.33
CA CYS A 180 38.55 12.54 -22.90
C CYS A 180 37.76 13.80 -23.20
N SER A 181 37.09 13.82 -24.35
CA SER A 181 36.10 14.86 -24.69
C SER A 181 34.72 14.50 -24.22
N TRP A 182 33.85 15.48 -24.00
CA TRP A 182 32.45 15.32 -23.70
C TRP A 182 31.62 16.47 -24.31
N CYS A 183 30.30 16.26 -24.41
CA CYS A 183 29.37 17.30 -24.87
C CYS A 183 28.95 18.20 -23.68
N GLU A 184 29.02 19.51 -23.86
CA GLU A 184 28.45 20.45 -22.90
C GLU A 184 26.97 20.73 -23.25
N ASP A 185 26.12 20.58 -22.27
CA ASP A 185 24.68 20.80 -22.38
C ASP A 185 24.35 22.28 -22.15
N SER A 186 23.97 23.02 -23.21
CA SER A 186 23.63 24.44 -23.14
C SER A 186 22.50 24.78 -22.18
N THR A 187 21.54 23.87 -21.95
CA THR A 187 20.40 24.09 -21.00
C THR A 187 20.81 24.00 -19.55
N ASN A 188 22.00 23.50 -19.21
CA ASN A 188 22.54 23.56 -17.87
C ASN A 188 22.75 24.99 -17.35
N ALA A 189 22.80 26.00 -18.23
CA ALA A 189 22.98 27.40 -17.87
C ALA A 189 21.67 28.14 -17.52
N GLU A 190 20.52 27.54 -17.74
CA GLU A 190 19.21 28.18 -17.48
C GLU A 190 18.69 27.91 -16.09
N ASP A 191 18.40 28.96 -15.30
CA ASP A 191 17.79 28.87 -13.95
C ASP A 191 16.26 28.67 -13.98
N ALA A 192 15.70 28.28 -15.11
CA ALA A 192 14.26 28.08 -15.27
C ALA A 192 13.66 27.00 -14.31
N TYR A 193 14.52 26.14 -13.78
CA TYR A 193 14.11 25.07 -12.87
C TYR A 193 14.69 25.26 -11.48
N THR A 194 13.89 25.02 -10.45
CA THR A 194 14.29 25.15 -9.03
C THR A 194 15.56 24.36 -8.70
N ARG A 195 15.77 23.22 -9.33
CA ARG A 195 16.96 22.39 -9.13
C ARG A 195 18.22 23.04 -9.69
N ASN A 196 18.10 23.75 -10.83
CA ASN A 196 19.21 24.50 -11.41
C ASN A 196 19.60 25.67 -10.50
N GLY A 197 18.63 26.37 -9.90
CA GLY A 197 18.90 27.41 -8.90
C GLY A 197 19.66 26.88 -7.67
N ILE A 198 19.35 25.67 -7.18
CA ILE A 198 20.11 25.01 -6.11
C ILE A 198 21.54 24.71 -6.58
N ARG A 199 21.70 24.21 -7.80
CA ARG A 199 22.99 23.87 -8.43
C ARG A 199 23.89 25.09 -8.63
N HIS A 200 23.33 26.22 -9.04
CA HIS A 200 24.12 27.39 -9.43
C HIS A 200 24.34 28.38 -8.29
N HIS A 201 23.47 28.41 -7.31
CA HIS A 201 23.52 29.43 -6.25
C HIS A 201 23.68 28.85 -4.84
N VAL A 202 22.93 27.81 -4.48
CA VAL A 202 22.93 27.30 -3.10
C VAL A 202 24.11 26.37 -2.86
N LEU A 203 24.30 25.37 -3.70
CA LEU A 203 25.39 24.40 -3.52
C LEU A 203 26.79 25.01 -3.65
N PRO A 204 27.07 25.93 -4.61
CA PRO A 204 28.32 26.65 -4.64
C PRO A 204 28.56 27.45 -3.36
N TYR A 205 27.59 28.23 -2.89
CA TYR A 205 27.72 28.96 -1.63
C TYR A 205 28.08 28.03 -0.47
N LEU A 206 27.40 26.88 -0.34
CA LEU A 206 27.71 25.92 0.72
C LEU A 206 29.11 25.32 0.59
N THR A 207 29.61 25.11 -0.63
CA THR A 207 30.94 24.52 -0.87
C THR A 207 32.07 25.53 -0.75
N GLU A 208 31.84 26.79 -1.09
CA GLU A 208 32.87 27.85 -1.07
C GLU A 208 32.93 28.54 0.28
N GLU A 209 31.79 28.90 0.86
CA GLU A 209 31.71 29.73 2.07
C GLU A 209 31.52 28.93 3.36
N VAL A 210 30.93 27.70 3.30
CA VAL A 210 30.66 26.93 4.50
C VAL A 210 31.61 25.75 4.65
N ASN A 211 31.64 24.84 3.67
CA ASN A 211 32.49 23.65 3.72
C ASN A 211 32.78 23.09 2.32
N PRO A 212 34.04 23.01 1.87
CA PRO A 212 34.39 22.44 0.56
C PRO A 212 33.90 21.00 0.33
N ARG A 213 33.57 20.27 1.39
CA ARG A 213 33.04 18.90 1.33
C ARG A 213 31.53 18.82 1.54
N ALA A 214 30.79 19.92 1.45
CA ALA A 214 29.36 19.96 1.75
C ALA A 214 28.56 18.90 0.94
N ALA A 215 28.79 18.80 -0.36
CA ALA A 215 28.12 17.78 -1.21
C ALA A 215 28.45 16.36 -0.76
N ALA A 216 29.71 16.06 -0.44
CA ALA A 216 30.14 14.75 0.04
C ALA A 216 29.50 14.39 1.40
N HIS A 217 29.42 15.35 2.32
CA HIS A 217 28.76 15.15 3.61
C HIS A 217 27.26 14.91 3.45
N MET A 218 26.59 15.66 2.59
CA MET A 218 25.17 15.43 2.28
C MET A 218 24.94 14.05 1.65
N ALA A 219 25.84 13.63 0.74
CA ALA A 219 25.75 12.31 0.14
C ALA A 219 25.93 11.19 1.18
N GLN A 220 26.91 11.33 2.11
CA GLN A 220 27.09 10.39 3.20
C GLN A 220 25.86 10.35 4.12
N THR A 221 25.35 11.51 4.54
CA THR A 221 24.13 11.60 5.34
C THR A 221 22.95 10.93 4.66
N SER A 222 22.81 11.05 3.32
CA SER A 222 21.77 10.37 2.57
C SER A 222 21.89 8.85 2.62
N LEU A 223 23.11 8.31 2.64
CA LEU A 223 23.36 6.87 2.81
C LEU A 223 23.03 6.40 4.23
N ASP A 224 23.42 7.15 5.27
CA ASP A 224 23.11 6.84 6.66
C ASP A 224 21.58 6.85 6.90
N LEU A 225 20.87 7.81 6.29
CA LEU A 225 19.41 7.86 6.32
C LEU A 225 18.78 6.70 5.55
N LEU A 226 19.41 6.21 4.48
CA LEU A 226 18.95 5.03 3.75
C LEU A 226 19.00 3.77 4.64
N GLU A 227 20.11 3.55 5.33
CA GLU A 227 20.27 2.42 6.27
C GLU A 227 19.22 2.51 7.40
N THR A 228 19.00 3.73 7.93
CA THR A 228 17.97 3.97 8.94
C THR A 228 16.56 3.64 8.43
N GLU A 229 16.23 4.08 7.21
CA GLU A 229 14.93 3.81 6.58
C GLU A 229 14.74 2.31 6.33
N GLU A 230 15.77 1.61 5.88
CA GLU A 230 15.72 0.15 5.67
C GLU A 230 15.49 -0.61 6.97
N TYR A 231 16.14 -0.20 8.07
CA TYR A 231 15.87 -0.75 9.39
C TYR A 231 14.42 -0.53 9.84
N LEU A 232 13.89 0.71 9.66
CA LEU A 232 12.51 1.02 10.03
C LEU A 232 11.49 0.25 9.17
N GLU A 233 11.78 0.03 7.89
CA GLU A 233 10.94 -0.80 7.01
C GLU A 233 10.95 -2.27 7.46
N GLN A 234 12.10 -2.83 7.87
CA GLN A 234 12.19 -4.19 8.43
C GLN A 234 11.39 -4.32 9.73
N GLN A 235 11.53 -3.34 10.65
CA GLN A 235 10.71 -3.33 11.87
C GLN A 235 9.21 -3.23 11.54
N THR A 236 8.86 -2.44 10.54
CA THR A 236 7.47 -2.31 10.08
C THR A 236 6.91 -3.62 9.55
N ASP A 237 7.70 -4.37 8.77
CA ASP A 237 7.29 -5.69 8.25
C ASP A 237 7.00 -6.67 9.39
N GLN A 238 7.86 -6.72 10.42
CA GLN A 238 7.64 -7.56 11.62
C GLN A 238 6.37 -7.15 12.38
N LEU A 239 6.10 -5.85 12.51
CA LEU A 239 4.89 -5.35 13.17
C LEU A 239 3.63 -5.63 12.34
N MET A 240 3.72 -5.55 11.01
CA MET A 240 2.62 -5.92 10.10
C MET A 240 2.27 -7.40 10.24
N GLU A 241 3.25 -8.30 10.28
CA GLU A 241 3.03 -9.73 10.50
C GLU A 241 2.38 -10.00 11.87
N ARG A 242 2.78 -9.26 12.90
CA ARG A 242 2.29 -9.45 14.27
C ARG A 242 0.89 -8.87 14.50
N TYR A 243 0.59 -7.71 13.95
CA TYR A 243 -0.57 -6.92 14.32
C TYR A 243 -1.59 -6.68 13.20
N ALA A 244 -1.24 -6.91 11.94
CA ALA A 244 -2.13 -6.67 10.81
C ALA A 244 -2.76 -7.98 10.31
N SER A 245 -4.04 -7.92 9.94
CA SER A 245 -4.71 -8.97 9.18
C SER A 245 -5.34 -8.35 7.93
N ALA A 246 -5.01 -8.92 6.77
CA ALA A 246 -5.53 -8.46 5.48
C ALA A 246 -6.88 -9.13 5.17
N GLU A 247 -7.82 -8.34 4.68
CA GLU A 247 -9.10 -8.77 4.13
C GLU A 247 -9.21 -8.29 2.68
N LYS A 248 -10.27 -8.69 1.93
CA LYS A 248 -10.40 -8.40 0.49
C LYS A 248 -10.19 -6.92 0.12
N ASN A 249 -10.73 -5.98 0.89
CA ASN A 249 -10.62 -4.52 0.65
C ASN A 249 -10.33 -3.75 1.95
N ALA A 250 -9.83 -4.42 2.98
CA ALA A 250 -9.57 -3.82 4.27
C ALA A 250 -8.32 -4.44 4.91
N VAL A 251 -7.76 -3.70 5.85
CA VAL A 251 -6.73 -4.20 6.77
C VAL A 251 -7.19 -3.88 8.19
N VAL A 252 -7.09 -4.87 9.05
CA VAL A 252 -7.42 -4.72 10.47
C VAL A 252 -6.13 -4.73 11.27
N LEU A 253 -5.88 -3.67 12.03
CA LEU A 253 -4.77 -3.55 12.96
C LEU A 253 -5.25 -3.84 14.38
N ARG A 254 -4.54 -4.68 15.12
CA ARG A 254 -4.79 -4.91 16.54
C ARG A 254 -4.40 -3.68 17.36
N ASP A 255 -5.14 -3.40 18.43
CA ASP A 255 -4.92 -2.26 19.31
C ASP A 255 -3.51 -2.24 19.95
N ALA A 256 -2.91 -3.41 20.12
CA ALA A 256 -1.56 -3.57 20.64
C ALA A 256 -0.48 -2.80 19.83
N VAL A 257 -0.74 -2.43 18.59
CA VAL A 257 0.12 -1.52 17.80
C VAL A 257 0.28 -0.16 18.50
N SER A 258 -0.70 0.29 19.28
CA SER A 258 -0.64 1.57 20.01
C SER A 258 0.43 1.61 21.11
N SER A 259 0.94 0.46 21.56
CA SER A 259 2.03 0.36 22.53
C SER A 259 3.42 0.52 21.91
N GLU A 260 3.53 0.43 20.58
CA GLU A 260 4.78 0.60 19.86
C GLU A 260 5.22 2.09 19.83
N ALA A 261 6.50 2.33 19.52
CA ALA A 261 6.99 3.70 19.39
C ALA A 261 6.19 4.51 18.36
N PRO A 262 5.84 5.79 18.62
CA PRO A 262 5.00 6.60 17.73
C PRO A 262 5.49 6.66 16.27
N LEU A 263 6.81 6.59 16.06
CA LEU A 263 7.40 6.51 14.73
C LEU A 263 6.98 5.22 14.02
N LEU A 264 7.10 4.07 14.67
CA LEU A 264 6.74 2.78 14.10
C LEU A 264 5.23 2.66 13.87
N GLN A 265 4.40 3.20 14.76
CA GLN A 265 2.96 3.30 14.52
C GLN A 265 2.65 4.02 13.20
N ARG A 266 3.33 5.15 12.93
CA ARG A 266 3.16 5.89 11.66
C ARG A 266 3.62 5.08 10.45
N TYR A 267 4.70 4.31 10.57
CA TYR A 267 5.19 3.45 9.50
C TYR A 267 4.21 2.31 9.17
N VAL A 268 3.67 1.65 10.19
CA VAL A 268 2.61 0.63 10.04
C VAL A 268 1.36 1.23 9.37
N ILE A 269 0.87 2.36 9.88
CA ILE A 269 -0.30 3.04 9.31
C ILE A 269 -0.03 3.45 7.86
N ARG A 270 1.14 4.03 7.57
CA ARG A 270 1.56 4.38 6.19
C ARG A 270 1.54 3.16 5.28
N ARG A 271 2.12 2.04 5.69
CA ARG A 271 2.16 0.80 4.91
C ARG A 271 0.75 0.31 4.57
N VAL A 272 -0.16 0.31 5.54
CA VAL A 272 -1.56 -0.06 5.33
C VAL A 272 -2.26 0.88 4.35
N LEU A 273 -2.07 2.19 4.50
CA LEU A 273 -2.68 3.17 3.61
C LEU A 273 -2.13 3.06 2.18
N GLU A 274 -0.83 2.85 1.99
CA GLU A 274 -0.20 2.62 0.69
C GLU A 274 -0.71 1.34 0.02
N GLN A 275 -0.88 0.27 0.79
CA GLN A 275 -1.44 -1.00 0.30
C GLN A 275 -2.89 -0.81 -0.19
N LEU A 276 -3.73 -0.12 0.56
CA LEU A 276 -5.12 0.13 0.19
C LEU A 276 -5.25 1.16 -0.95
N ALA A 277 -4.43 2.21 -0.96
CA ALA A 277 -4.42 3.23 -2.01
C ALA A 277 -3.82 2.74 -3.33
N GLY A 278 -2.84 1.83 -3.26
CA GLY A 278 -2.00 1.41 -4.40
C GLY A 278 -0.94 2.44 -4.79
N LYS A 279 -0.76 3.51 -4.02
CA LYS A 279 0.21 4.58 -4.26
C LYS A 279 0.50 5.39 -3.00
N ARG A 280 1.67 6.08 -2.99
CA ARG A 280 2.14 6.92 -1.86
C ARG A 280 1.72 8.38 -1.94
N LYS A 281 1.40 8.87 -3.13
CA LYS A 281 1.09 10.28 -3.37
C LYS A 281 -0.09 10.72 -2.49
N ASP A 282 -0.08 11.97 -2.03
CA ASP A 282 -1.15 12.63 -1.25
C ASP A 282 -1.45 12.05 0.16
N LEU A 283 -0.63 11.09 0.66
CA LEU A 283 -0.67 10.63 2.03
C LEU A 283 0.26 11.50 2.89
N THR A 284 -0.31 12.46 3.62
CA THR A 284 0.43 13.41 4.45
C THR A 284 0.62 12.89 5.88
N ARG A 285 1.54 13.53 6.63
CA ARG A 285 1.74 13.23 8.05
C ARG A 285 0.47 13.42 8.87
N GLU A 286 -0.34 14.41 8.55
CA GLU A 286 -1.62 14.69 9.22
C GLU A 286 -2.61 13.52 9.07
N HIS A 287 -2.64 12.89 7.90
CA HIS A 287 -3.45 11.67 7.68
C HIS A 287 -2.98 10.53 8.58
N LEU A 288 -1.67 10.32 8.72
CA LEU A 288 -1.11 9.28 9.60
C LEU A 288 -1.43 9.54 11.07
N GLU A 289 -1.28 10.80 11.53
CA GLU A 289 -1.59 11.18 12.91
C GLU A 289 -3.09 11.05 13.20
N SER A 290 -3.96 11.46 12.28
CA SER A 290 -5.41 11.33 12.48
C SER A 290 -5.86 9.87 12.63
N VAL A 291 -5.20 8.93 11.93
CA VAL A 291 -5.42 7.49 12.10
C VAL A 291 -4.85 7.01 13.43
N ARG A 292 -3.64 7.43 13.79
CA ARG A 292 -2.99 7.08 15.05
C ARG A 292 -3.81 7.51 16.27
N GLU A 293 -4.37 8.71 16.24
CA GLU A 293 -5.24 9.23 17.31
C GLU A 293 -6.53 8.40 17.50
N LEU A 294 -6.97 7.65 16.48
CA LEU A 294 -8.15 6.80 16.64
C LEU A 294 -7.96 5.69 17.68
N PHE A 295 -6.72 5.26 17.95
CA PHE A 295 -6.46 4.28 19.00
C PHE A 295 -6.89 4.78 20.39
N GLU A 296 -6.86 6.11 20.61
CA GLU A 296 -7.24 6.76 21.86
C GLU A 296 -8.73 7.19 21.90
N LYS A 297 -9.44 7.10 20.77
CA LYS A 297 -10.85 7.50 20.66
C LYS A 297 -11.82 6.37 21.06
N GLN A 298 -13.06 6.75 21.31
CA GLN A 298 -14.14 5.80 21.58
C GLN A 298 -14.41 4.90 20.36
N VAL A 299 -14.82 3.66 20.64
CA VAL A 299 -15.27 2.69 19.63
C VAL A 299 -16.35 3.29 18.71
N GLY A 300 -16.21 3.06 17.41
CA GLY A 300 -17.10 3.57 16.38
C GLY A 300 -16.76 4.98 15.88
N LYS A 301 -15.69 5.63 16.38
CA LYS A 301 -15.14 6.84 15.77
C LYS A 301 -14.41 6.48 14.48
N SER A 302 -14.48 7.37 13.50
CA SER A 302 -13.88 7.14 12.17
C SER A 302 -13.27 8.40 11.60
N VAL A 303 -12.32 8.21 10.68
CA VAL A 303 -11.65 9.26 9.90
C VAL A 303 -11.71 8.88 8.42
N CYS A 304 -12.11 9.84 7.59
CA CYS A 304 -12.06 9.70 6.13
C CYS A 304 -10.71 10.18 5.62
N LEU A 305 -10.13 9.42 4.71
CA LEU A 305 -8.79 9.59 4.17
C LEU A 305 -8.83 9.68 2.63
N PRO A 306 -7.76 10.15 1.98
CA PRO A 306 -7.67 10.14 0.52
C PRO A 306 -7.96 8.75 -0.08
N TYR A 307 -8.31 8.72 -1.37
CA TYR A 307 -8.59 7.50 -2.15
C TYR A 307 -9.80 6.69 -1.69
N GLY A 308 -10.73 7.32 -0.95
CA GLY A 308 -11.92 6.66 -0.43
C GLY A 308 -11.63 5.65 0.68
N ILE A 309 -10.51 5.81 1.38
CA ILE A 309 -10.18 4.99 2.54
C ILE A 309 -10.85 5.57 3.78
N THR A 310 -11.40 4.70 4.63
CA THR A 310 -11.96 5.07 5.93
C THR A 310 -11.30 4.22 7.00
N ALA A 311 -10.80 4.87 8.05
CA ALA A 311 -10.34 4.19 9.26
C ALA A 311 -11.40 4.26 10.34
N VAL A 312 -11.69 3.13 11.00
CA VAL A 312 -12.76 3.00 12.02
C VAL A 312 -12.20 2.33 13.26
N ARG A 313 -12.46 2.91 14.44
CA ARG A 313 -12.10 2.36 15.74
C ARG A 313 -13.05 1.22 16.12
N GLY A 314 -12.55 -0.01 16.25
CA GLY A 314 -13.24 -1.16 16.82
C GLY A 314 -13.02 -1.31 18.34
N TYR A 315 -13.36 -2.46 18.94
CA TYR A 315 -13.16 -2.69 20.38
C TYR A 315 -11.68 -2.89 20.76
N GLU A 316 -10.96 -3.69 20.01
CA GLU A 316 -9.52 -3.97 20.22
C GLU A 316 -8.77 -3.87 18.89
N THR A 317 -9.33 -3.13 17.95
CA THR A 317 -8.85 -3.08 16.58
C THR A 317 -9.07 -1.70 15.96
N LEU A 318 -8.28 -1.41 14.95
CA LEU A 318 -8.47 -0.31 14.02
C LEU A 318 -8.64 -0.90 12.62
N ARG A 319 -9.80 -0.72 12.02
CA ARG A 319 -10.12 -1.20 10.68
C ARG A 319 -9.91 -0.07 9.67
N LEU A 320 -9.08 -0.30 8.67
CA LEU A 320 -8.90 0.59 7.52
C LEU A 320 -9.47 -0.12 6.29
N GLU A 321 -10.43 0.51 5.62
CA GLU A 321 -11.10 -0.07 4.46
C GLU A 321 -11.18 0.92 3.30
N LYS A 322 -11.00 0.42 2.07
CA LYS A 322 -11.25 1.18 0.85
C LYS A 322 -12.68 0.95 0.41
N GLN A 323 -13.51 1.99 0.46
CA GLN A 323 -14.90 1.91 0.03
C GLN A 323 -14.95 1.73 -1.50
N GLY A 324 -15.40 0.57 -1.95
CA GLY A 324 -15.83 0.35 -3.34
C GLY A 324 -17.16 1.08 -3.57
N VAL A 325 -17.35 1.63 -4.75
CA VAL A 325 -18.59 2.34 -5.15
C VAL A 325 -19.83 1.45 -5.00
N HIS A 326 -19.68 0.12 -5.04
CA HIS A 326 -20.77 -0.84 -4.94
C HIS A 326 -21.26 -1.16 -3.51
N LEU A 327 -20.46 -0.93 -2.45
CA LEU A 327 -20.84 -1.31 -1.08
C LEU A 327 -21.94 -0.42 -0.48
N LYS A 328 -22.14 0.82 -0.95
CA LYS A 328 -23.25 1.67 -0.52
C LYS A 328 -24.61 1.19 -1.05
N GLU A 329 -24.63 0.57 -2.22
CA GLU A 329 -25.88 0.04 -2.81
C GLU A 329 -26.26 -1.33 -2.23
N GLU A 330 -25.29 -2.21 -1.95
CA GLU A 330 -25.58 -3.49 -1.31
C GLU A 330 -26.04 -3.33 0.15
N ARG A 331 -25.47 -2.39 0.91
CA ARG A 331 -25.94 -2.09 2.28
C ARG A 331 -27.37 -1.55 2.31
N LYS A 332 -27.82 -0.81 1.29
CA LYS A 332 -29.21 -0.33 1.17
C LYS A 332 -30.18 -1.40 0.73
N ARG A 333 -29.75 -2.39 -0.06
CA ARG A 333 -30.63 -3.49 -0.52
C ARG A 333 -30.91 -4.54 0.56
N LYS A 334 -30.00 -4.74 1.54
CA LYS A 334 -30.16 -5.74 2.63
C LYS A 334 -30.94 -5.24 3.85
N SER A 335 -31.24 -3.94 3.97
CA SER A 335 -32.03 -3.40 5.07
C SER A 335 -33.50 -3.32 4.68
N GLY A 336 -34.30 -4.29 5.10
CA GLY A 336 -35.76 -4.25 4.93
C GLY A 336 -36.40 -5.56 4.47
N GLU A 337 -35.61 -6.55 4.10
CA GLU A 337 -36.14 -7.87 3.73
C GLU A 337 -36.65 -8.59 4.99
N GLU A 338 -37.89 -9.06 4.94
CA GLU A 338 -38.55 -9.79 5.98
C GLU A 338 -39.08 -11.08 5.41
N VAL A 339 -38.66 -12.21 5.96
CA VAL A 339 -39.08 -13.53 5.50
C VAL A 339 -39.88 -14.22 6.62
N PRO A 340 -41.18 -14.45 6.43
CA PRO A 340 -41.99 -15.18 7.38
C PRO A 340 -41.48 -16.60 7.56
N ILE A 341 -41.43 -17.06 8.82
CA ILE A 341 -41.11 -18.42 9.15
C ILE A 341 -42.40 -19.24 9.17
N PRO A 342 -42.62 -20.13 8.19
CA PRO A 342 -43.80 -20.98 8.21
C PRO A 342 -43.69 -22.01 9.34
N VAL A 343 -44.67 -22.05 10.22
CA VAL A 343 -44.79 -23.16 11.16
C VAL A 343 -45.40 -24.36 10.43
N PRO A 344 -44.67 -25.49 10.28
CA PRO A 344 -45.18 -26.66 9.57
C PRO A 344 -46.49 -27.17 10.17
N ALA A 345 -47.46 -27.58 9.33
CA ALA A 345 -48.71 -28.13 9.77
C ALA A 345 -48.54 -29.57 10.29
N GLY A 346 -47.69 -30.35 9.64
CA GLY A 346 -47.39 -31.74 10.03
C GLY A 346 -46.28 -31.83 11.10
N TRP A 347 -46.22 -32.98 11.76
CA TRP A 347 -45.14 -33.32 12.69
C TRP A 347 -43.96 -33.88 11.95
N GLU A 348 -42.73 -33.52 12.36
CA GLU A 348 -41.45 -33.89 11.73
C GLU A 348 -41.31 -33.46 10.25
N GLU A 349 -42.24 -32.60 9.81
CA GLU A 349 -42.15 -32.02 8.47
C GLU A 349 -41.02 -30.98 8.43
N GLU A 350 -40.11 -31.18 7.48
CA GLU A 350 -39.02 -30.23 7.22
C GLU A 350 -39.45 -29.23 6.16
N LYS A 351 -39.27 -27.94 6.44
CA LYS A 351 -39.41 -26.85 5.48
C LYS A 351 -38.10 -26.11 5.34
N SER A 352 -37.66 -25.92 4.10
CA SER A 352 -36.48 -25.16 3.80
C SER A 352 -36.88 -23.86 3.12
N LEU A 353 -36.22 -22.77 3.53
CA LEU A 353 -36.29 -21.45 2.89
C LEU A 353 -34.92 -20.82 2.87
N ALA A 354 -34.75 -19.76 2.10
CA ALA A 354 -33.51 -19.00 2.08
C ALA A 354 -33.75 -17.57 2.55
N PHE A 355 -32.82 -17.03 3.32
CA PHE A 355 -32.75 -15.61 3.65
C PHE A 355 -31.43 -15.07 3.14
N ALA A 356 -31.49 -14.21 2.13
CA ALA A 356 -30.33 -13.80 1.35
C ALA A 356 -29.61 -15.06 0.78
N GLU A 357 -28.37 -15.31 1.17
CA GLU A 357 -27.59 -16.49 0.72
C GLU A 357 -27.56 -17.62 1.77
N ASN A 358 -28.27 -17.46 2.91
CA ASN A 358 -28.24 -18.43 3.99
C ASN A 358 -29.43 -19.40 3.90
N PRO A 359 -29.21 -20.72 3.79
CA PRO A 359 -30.27 -21.70 3.86
C PRO A 359 -30.81 -21.78 5.30
N VAL A 360 -32.13 -21.83 5.44
CA VAL A 360 -32.82 -21.95 6.71
C VAL A 360 -33.69 -23.21 6.71
N THR A 361 -33.41 -24.13 7.61
CA THR A 361 -34.15 -25.35 7.78
C THR A 361 -35.05 -25.23 9.04
N ILE A 362 -36.31 -25.55 8.89
CA ILE A 362 -37.33 -25.46 9.95
C ILE A 362 -37.98 -26.82 10.11
N VAL A 363 -37.97 -27.38 11.33
CA VAL A 363 -38.61 -28.67 11.64
C VAL A 363 -39.51 -28.51 12.85
N LYS A 364 -40.77 -28.93 12.74
CA LYS A 364 -41.70 -29.01 13.85
C LYS A 364 -41.64 -30.40 14.47
N LYS A 365 -41.36 -30.49 15.76
CA LYS A 365 -41.26 -31.74 16.53
C LYS A 365 -42.31 -31.80 17.64
N THR A 366 -42.77 -33.03 17.96
CA THR A 366 -43.61 -33.25 19.13
C THR A 366 -42.83 -33.07 20.43
N SER A 367 -43.48 -32.61 21.48
CA SER A 367 -42.87 -32.44 22.81
C SER A 367 -42.76 -33.73 23.64
N ILE A 368 -42.58 -34.90 23.00
CA ILE A 368 -42.06 -36.04 23.72
C ILE A 368 -40.61 -35.73 24.01
N PHE A 369 -40.33 -35.27 25.25
CA PHE A 369 -39.04 -34.84 25.71
C PHE A 369 -37.91 -35.75 25.18
N PRO A 370 -37.08 -35.33 24.21
CA PRO A 370 -35.79 -35.94 24.08
C PRO A 370 -34.97 -35.45 25.31
N GLU A 371 -34.36 -36.36 26.04
CA GLU A 371 -33.58 -36.10 27.26
C GLU A 371 -32.49 -35.04 27.14
N ARG A 372 -32.21 -34.53 25.93
CA ARG A 372 -31.34 -33.37 25.63
C ARG A 372 -31.75 -32.69 24.33
N ILE A 373 -32.26 -31.46 24.40
CA ILE A 373 -32.29 -30.55 23.25
C ILE A 373 -30.88 -30.03 23.06
N GLU A 374 -30.14 -30.57 22.06
CA GLU A 374 -28.85 -30.01 21.67
C GLU A 374 -29.04 -28.67 20.96
N GLU A 375 -28.85 -27.57 21.69
CA GLU A 375 -28.77 -26.25 21.10
C GLU A 375 -27.34 -25.94 20.63
N LYS A 376 -27.18 -25.67 19.36
CA LYS A 376 -25.92 -25.25 18.76
C LYS A 376 -25.94 -23.72 18.47
N LYS A 377 -24.80 -23.14 18.12
CA LYS A 377 -24.67 -21.71 17.83
C LYS A 377 -25.68 -21.24 16.77
N TYR A 378 -25.96 -22.06 15.77
CA TYR A 378 -26.83 -21.77 14.62
C TYR A 378 -28.05 -22.70 14.55
N THR A 379 -28.37 -23.39 15.64
CA THR A 379 -29.56 -24.24 15.77
C THR A 379 -30.23 -23.98 17.13
N LYS A 380 -31.48 -23.55 17.11
CA LYS A 380 -32.27 -23.26 18.33
C LYS A 380 -33.66 -23.85 18.24
N CYS A 381 -34.21 -24.16 19.42
CA CYS A 381 -35.56 -24.70 19.57
C CYS A 381 -36.46 -23.69 20.30
N PHE A 382 -37.67 -23.54 19.78
CA PHE A 382 -38.68 -22.59 20.28
C PHE A 382 -40.01 -23.25 20.50
N ASP A 383 -40.76 -22.72 21.47
CA ASP A 383 -42.10 -23.14 21.81
C ASP A 383 -43.12 -22.53 20.84
N CYS A 384 -43.76 -23.38 20.03
CA CYS A 384 -44.76 -22.93 19.06
C CYS A 384 -45.97 -22.25 19.68
N ASP A 385 -46.37 -22.69 20.91
CA ASP A 385 -47.59 -22.20 21.58
C ASP A 385 -47.43 -20.75 22.10
N LYS A 386 -46.18 -20.23 22.11
CA LYS A 386 -45.85 -18.86 22.54
C LYS A 386 -45.77 -17.84 21.39
N ILE A 387 -45.90 -18.28 20.13
CA ILE A 387 -45.90 -17.39 18.96
C ILE A 387 -47.19 -16.56 18.96
N LYS A 388 -47.09 -15.23 18.85
CA LYS A 388 -48.22 -14.30 18.89
C LYS A 388 -48.56 -13.71 17.53
N ASP A 389 -47.59 -12.97 16.95
CA ASP A 389 -47.79 -12.22 15.71
C ASP A 389 -47.22 -12.95 14.49
N GLY A 390 -46.50 -14.07 14.73
CA GLY A 390 -45.82 -14.85 13.74
C GLY A 390 -44.31 -14.57 13.68
N LEU A 391 -43.54 -15.65 13.57
CA LEU A 391 -42.08 -15.54 13.52
C LEU A 391 -41.60 -15.06 12.14
N VAL A 392 -40.68 -14.12 12.15
CA VAL A 392 -40.03 -13.59 10.94
C VAL A 392 -38.51 -13.54 11.11
N LEU A 393 -37.82 -13.84 10.04
CA LEU A 393 -36.38 -13.55 9.91
C LEU A 393 -36.23 -12.17 9.27
N ARG A 394 -35.50 -11.29 9.92
CA ARG A 394 -35.26 -9.94 9.46
C ARG A 394 -34.03 -9.33 10.12
N THR A 395 -33.58 -8.18 9.63
CA THR A 395 -32.60 -7.33 10.31
C THR A 395 -33.27 -6.45 11.37
N ARG A 396 -32.50 -5.72 12.17
CA ARG A 396 -32.98 -4.89 13.28
C ARG A 396 -33.86 -3.73 12.83
N ARG A 397 -34.83 -3.38 13.71
CA ARG A 397 -35.71 -2.22 13.58
C ARG A 397 -35.66 -1.34 14.83
N SER A 398 -36.10 -0.11 14.70
CA SER A 398 -36.25 0.78 15.85
C SER A 398 -37.34 0.23 16.78
N GLY A 399 -37.05 0.19 18.07
CA GLY A 399 -37.99 -0.35 19.08
C GLY A 399 -37.77 -1.81 19.43
N ASP A 400 -36.92 -2.56 18.74
CA ASP A 400 -36.64 -3.96 19.05
C ASP A 400 -36.03 -4.16 20.44
N TYR A 401 -36.47 -5.21 21.11
CA TYR A 401 -36.00 -5.60 22.44
C TYR A 401 -35.92 -7.13 22.62
N LEU A 402 -35.05 -7.55 23.56
CA LEU A 402 -34.96 -8.94 24.02
C LEU A 402 -35.51 -9.06 25.46
N ARG A 403 -36.11 -10.19 25.77
CA ARG A 403 -36.27 -10.61 27.17
C ARG A 403 -35.00 -11.35 27.61
N VAL A 404 -34.35 -10.80 28.63
CA VAL A 404 -33.03 -11.29 29.09
C VAL A 404 -33.11 -12.13 30.36
N THR A 405 -34.26 -12.13 31.03
CA THR A 405 -34.52 -12.91 32.26
C THR A 405 -35.88 -13.61 32.20
N ALA A 406 -35.99 -14.78 32.84
CA ALA A 406 -37.25 -15.53 32.94
C ALA A 406 -38.37 -14.71 33.65
N LYS A 407 -38.03 -13.75 34.50
CA LYS A 407 -38.95 -12.82 35.15
C LYS A 407 -39.44 -11.67 34.25
N GLY A 408 -39.10 -11.68 32.94
CA GLY A 408 -39.64 -10.76 31.95
C GLY A 408 -38.87 -9.44 31.78
N GLY A 409 -37.66 -9.33 32.33
CA GLY A 409 -36.81 -8.15 32.13
C GLY A 409 -36.50 -7.89 30.65
N LYS A 410 -36.92 -6.69 30.16
CA LYS A 410 -36.70 -6.27 28.77
C LYS A 410 -35.40 -5.47 28.65
N LYS A 411 -34.63 -5.73 27.60
CA LYS A 411 -33.44 -4.95 27.21
C LYS A 411 -33.57 -4.54 25.76
N LYS A 412 -33.37 -3.24 25.46
CA LYS A 412 -33.35 -2.77 24.07
C LYS A 412 -32.29 -3.52 23.27
N LEU A 413 -32.61 -3.94 22.06
CA LEU A 413 -31.68 -4.67 21.20
C LEU A 413 -30.37 -3.91 20.96
N LYS A 414 -30.46 -2.58 20.79
CA LYS A 414 -29.29 -1.70 20.66
C LYS A 414 -28.33 -1.83 21.84
N ASP A 415 -28.88 -1.79 23.07
CA ASP A 415 -28.06 -1.84 24.28
C ASP A 415 -27.48 -3.25 24.49
N TYR A 416 -28.23 -4.29 24.14
CA TYR A 416 -27.71 -5.65 24.12
C TYR A 416 -26.52 -5.80 23.14
N MET A 417 -26.64 -5.29 21.91
CA MET A 417 -25.58 -5.38 20.90
C MET A 417 -24.31 -4.63 21.31
N ILE A 418 -24.46 -3.54 22.09
CA ILE A 418 -23.32 -2.80 22.65
C ILE A 418 -22.62 -3.64 23.73
N ASP A 419 -23.39 -4.19 24.68
CA ASP A 419 -22.85 -5.01 25.78
C ASP A 419 -22.23 -6.31 25.29
N ALA A 420 -22.78 -6.89 24.22
CA ALA A 420 -22.20 -8.05 23.52
C ALA A 420 -21.01 -7.72 22.64
N LYS A 421 -20.53 -6.45 22.67
CA LYS A 421 -19.39 -5.95 21.89
C LYS A 421 -19.49 -6.20 20.38
N ILE A 422 -20.71 -6.22 19.84
CA ILE A 422 -20.95 -6.40 18.40
C ILE A 422 -20.51 -5.13 17.67
N PRO A 423 -19.62 -5.21 16.66
CA PRO A 423 -19.18 -4.07 15.87
C PRO A 423 -20.35 -3.30 15.26
N LYS A 424 -20.27 -1.97 15.23
CA LYS A 424 -21.37 -1.11 14.75
C LYS A 424 -21.79 -1.44 13.33
N GLU A 425 -20.82 -1.79 12.51
CA GLU A 425 -20.95 -2.11 11.08
C GLU A 425 -21.75 -3.40 10.85
N GLU A 426 -21.68 -4.34 11.79
CA GLU A 426 -22.35 -5.65 11.69
C GLU A 426 -23.78 -5.60 12.20
N ARG A 427 -24.13 -4.64 13.08
CA ARG A 427 -25.44 -4.59 13.77
C ARG A 427 -26.62 -4.49 12.83
N ASP A 428 -26.45 -3.85 11.66
CA ASP A 428 -27.50 -3.66 10.66
C ASP A 428 -27.68 -4.88 9.75
N SER A 429 -26.71 -5.80 9.73
CA SER A 429 -26.72 -7.03 8.90
C SER A 429 -27.00 -8.30 9.69
N ILE A 430 -26.98 -8.23 11.03
CA ILE A 430 -27.25 -9.41 11.87
C ILE A 430 -28.69 -9.88 11.68
N LEU A 431 -28.80 -11.18 11.41
CA LEU A 431 -30.09 -11.86 11.28
C LEU A 431 -30.75 -12.06 12.64
N LEU A 432 -32.02 -11.71 12.72
CA LEU A 432 -32.82 -11.80 13.91
C LEU A 432 -34.05 -12.66 13.64
N LEU A 433 -34.37 -13.55 14.58
CA LEU A 433 -35.70 -14.18 14.65
C LEU A 433 -36.56 -13.32 15.55
N ALA A 434 -37.64 -12.79 15.04
CA ALA A 434 -38.52 -11.86 15.77
C ALA A 434 -39.99 -12.27 15.72
N ASP A 435 -40.70 -11.94 16.78
CA ASP A 435 -42.19 -12.01 16.88
C ASP A 435 -42.65 -10.57 17.17
N GLY A 436 -43.03 -9.83 16.13
CA GLY A 436 -43.24 -8.39 16.21
C GLY A 436 -41.95 -7.64 16.59
N PRO A 437 -41.95 -6.76 17.61
CA PRO A 437 -40.76 -6.06 18.11
C PRO A 437 -39.90 -6.87 19.07
N GLU A 438 -40.36 -8.04 19.48
CA GLU A 438 -39.71 -8.92 20.43
C GLU A 438 -38.73 -9.87 19.71
N ILE A 439 -37.46 -9.78 20.07
CA ILE A 439 -36.42 -10.61 19.46
C ILE A 439 -36.28 -11.91 20.25
N TRP A 440 -36.56 -13.02 19.56
CA TRP A 440 -36.45 -14.36 20.13
C TRP A 440 -35.01 -14.91 19.99
N TRP A 441 -34.31 -14.54 18.94
CA TRP A 441 -32.94 -14.98 18.72
C TRP A 441 -32.11 -13.94 17.90
N VAL A 442 -30.96 -13.57 18.42
CA VAL A 442 -29.91 -12.88 17.70
C VAL A 442 -28.99 -13.97 17.15
N VAL A 443 -29.12 -14.28 15.88
CA VAL A 443 -28.44 -15.42 15.22
C VAL A 443 -26.94 -15.34 15.38
N GLY A 444 -26.33 -16.46 15.78
CA GLY A 444 -24.89 -16.52 16.05
C GLY A 444 -24.48 -16.00 17.45
N TYR A 445 -25.37 -15.30 18.16
CA TYR A 445 -25.10 -14.70 19.48
C TYR A 445 -25.99 -15.29 20.59
N ARG A 446 -27.14 -14.71 20.84
CA ARG A 446 -27.94 -15.06 22.00
C ARG A 446 -29.39 -15.34 21.63
N ARG A 447 -30.00 -16.38 22.25
CA ARG A 447 -31.44 -16.56 22.33
C ARG A 447 -32.02 -15.71 23.48
N GLY A 448 -33.16 -15.06 23.26
CA GLY A 448 -33.99 -14.45 24.28
C GLY A 448 -34.69 -15.50 25.14
N GLU A 449 -35.29 -15.09 26.25
CA GLU A 449 -36.12 -15.96 27.11
C GLU A 449 -37.52 -16.21 26.54
N SER A 450 -37.95 -15.41 25.58
CA SER A 450 -39.20 -15.59 24.86
C SER A 450 -39.14 -16.85 23.98
N GLY A 451 -40.25 -17.54 23.88
CA GLY A 451 -40.30 -18.77 23.09
C GLY A 451 -39.45 -19.93 23.62
N ARG A 452 -38.95 -19.86 24.86
CA ARG A 452 -38.21 -20.95 25.48
C ARG A 452 -39.12 -22.18 25.69
N VAL A 453 -38.62 -23.35 25.27
CA VAL A 453 -39.25 -24.63 25.49
C VAL A 453 -39.31 -24.92 26.99
N GLY A 454 -40.45 -25.30 27.52
CA GLY A 454 -40.70 -25.63 28.92
C GLY A 454 -41.46 -26.94 29.06
N GLU A 455 -41.79 -27.32 30.32
CA GLU A 455 -42.49 -28.57 30.63
C GLU A 455 -43.89 -28.64 30.01
N ASP A 456 -44.56 -27.48 29.83
CA ASP A 456 -45.90 -27.38 29.27
C ASP A 456 -45.95 -27.26 27.74
N THR A 457 -44.79 -27.22 27.05
CA THR A 457 -44.71 -27.05 25.61
C THR A 457 -45.27 -28.26 24.88
N LYS A 458 -46.25 -28.08 24.01
CA LYS A 458 -46.88 -29.17 23.22
C LYS A 458 -46.17 -29.35 21.84
N ALA A 459 -45.67 -28.29 21.28
CA ALA A 459 -45.02 -28.31 19.98
C ALA A 459 -43.72 -27.50 19.97
N VAL A 460 -42.64 -28.09 19.50
CA VAL A 460 -41.31 -27.48 19.41
C VAL A 460 -40.96 -27.17 17.97
N LEU A 461 -40.53 -25.94 17.68
CA LEU A 461 -40.03 -25.51 16.40
C LEU A 461 -38.50 -25.45 16.46
N GLN A 462 -37.84 -26.34 15.77
CA GLN A 462 -36.37 -26.29 15.59
C GLN A 462 -36.05 -25.49 14.35
N ILE A 463 -35.23 -24.48 14.50
CA ILE A 463 -34.74 -23.62 13.40
C ILE A 463 -33.23 -23.76 13.33
N GLN A 464 -32.74 -24.15 12.15
CA GLN A 464 -31.33 -24.22 11.82
C GLN A 464 -31.02 -23.25 10.67
N ILE A 465 -30.00 -22.42 10.86
CA ILE A 465 -29.53 -21.46 9.84
C ILE A 465 -28.14 -21.91 9.36
N GLY A 466 -28.05 -22.27 8.09
CA GLY A 466 -26.78 -22.59 7.45
C GLY A 466 -26.01 -21.30 7.22
N VAL A 467 -24.84 -21.16 7.82
CA VAL A 467 -23.86 -20.12 7.48
C VAL A 467 -23.01 -20.69 6.38
N GLY A 468 -22.79 -19.93 5.29
CA GLY A 468 -21.94 -20.36 4.16
C GLY A 468 -20.60 -20.91 4.66
N LYS A 469 -20.03 -21.85 3.89
CA LYS A 469 -18.90 -22.73 4.25
C LYS A 469 -17.67 -21.97 4.80
N GLU A 470 -17.71 -21.55 6.07
CA GLU A 470 -16.51 -21.18 6.85
C GLU A 470 -16.93 -21.17 8.33
N GLU A 471 -16.66 -22.26 9.03
CA GLU A 471 -16.54 -22.44 10.48
C GLU A 471 -17.15 -23.78 10.94
N ASN A 472 -16.54 -24.87 10.47
CA ASN A 472 -16.49 -26.12 11.21
C ASN A 472 -15.03 -26.37 11.60
N ARG A 473 -14.55 -25.65 12.61
CA ARG A 473 -13.39 -26.05 13.42
C ARG A 473 -13.55 -25.55 14.85
#